data_e11fc336264602df0f0d7ece79d81e9f
#
_entry.id   e11fc336264602df0f0d7ece79d81e9f
#
_cell.length_a   1.000
_cell.length_b   1.000
_cell.length_c   1.000
_cell.angle_alpha   90.00
_cell.angle_beta   90.00
_cell.angle_gamma   90.00
#
_symmetry.space_group_name_H-M   'P 1'
#
loop_
_entity.id
_entity.type
_entity.pdbx_description
1 polymer ?
#
loop_
_entity_poly.entity_id
_entity_poly.type
_entity_poly.pdbx_seq_one_letter_code
_entity_poly.pdbx_strand_id
1 'polypeptide(L)'
;MTATPGPAVTAGPGPRRLVGSLAITQTVGYGVLYYAFSVILGPMSTDLGISHTTAAGALTTAVLVAGLLSIPVGRWLDARGGHALMTAGSMVGSIAVLGWSQVHNAVELYVAFVFVGVASAMVLYEPAFAVVVAATDPQWRAKALLGITLVAGFASSIFIPLTGQLVDRIDWRPALVVLAIALAALTIPLHAIGLRRTAAAPHHELHLRRSTWVPRDPAFWLLAATFVLHGAALAVIAVHLVQYLITLGHPAVVAATLAGLLGLLSVTGRVVTTLSTRWLPMATIVGLILVGQGAAMSLLPVVGRYLLGAIACLVLFGLGFGVASIATPAILLQRYGATGYGTIAGTLAAPILIAKATAPLGGALLAAALGYRTLVLLVAAACALAGLLLLAVQRIPVIRR
;
A
#
# COMPACT_ATOMS: atom_id res chain seq x y z
N MET A 1 -35.03 -24.13 38.43
CA MET A 1 -34.81 -23.67 37.05
C MET A 1 -33.30 -23.61 36.82
N THR A 2 -32.73 -24.66 36.27
CA THR A 2 -31.29 -24.76 35.95
C THR A 2 -31.08 -24.12 34.61
N ALA A 3 -30.33 -22.99 34.56
CA ALA A 3 -29.93 -22.32 33.35
C ALA A 3 -29.00 -23.26 32.55
N THR A 4 -29.43 -23.65 31.36
CA THR A 4 -28.60 -24.34 30.37
C THR A 4 -27.43 -23.42 29.96
N PRO A 5 -26.17 -23.89 30.04
CA PRO A 5 -25.05 -23.09 29.55
C PRO A 5 -25.20 -22.91 28.04
N GLY A 6 -25.22 -21.65 27.57
CA GLY A 6 -25.20 -21.32 26.16
C GLY A 6 -23.99 -21.93 25.47
N PRO A 7 -24.07 -22.18 24.13
CA PRO A 7 -22.98 -22.81 23.40
C PRO A 7 -21.69 -22.03 23.57
N ALA A 8 -20.63 -22.72 23.99
CA ALA A 8 -19.32 -22.17 24.16
C ALA A 8 -18.85 -21.51 22.82
N VAL A 9 -18.69 -20.22 22.84
CA VAL A 9 -18.07 -19.48 21.71
C VAL A 9 -16.66 -20.06 21.57
N THR A 10 -16.47 -20.88 20.54
CA THR A 10 -15.16 -21.46 20.24
C THR A 10 -14.21 -20.31 19.96
N ALA A 11 -13.23 -20.11 20.84
CA ALA A 11 -12.22 -19.08 20.71
C ALA A 11 -11.58 -19.15 19.32
N GLY A 12 -11.65 -18.05 18.56
CA GLY A 12 -10.97 -17.90 17.28
C GLY A 12 -9.44 -18.07 17.43
N PRO A 13 -8.69 -18.17 16.33
CA PRO A 13 -7.22 -18.20 16.41
C PRO A 13 -6.76 -17.00 17.22
N GLY A 14 -5.91 -17.23 18.23
CA GLY A 14 -5.45 -16.14 19.09
C GLY A 14 -4.88 -15.00 18.23
N PRO A 15 -5.08 -13.73 18.60
CA PRO A 15 -4.78 -12.57 17.76
C PRO A 15 -3.33 -12.57 17.24
N ARG A 16 -2.42 -13.21 17.98
CA ARG A 16 -1.01 -13.36 17.57
C ARG A 16 -0.82 -14.25 16.33
N ARG A 17 -1.61 -15.35 16.20
CA ARG A 17 -1.52 -16.23 15.03
C ARG A 17 -2.05 -15.56 13.77
N LEU A 18 -3.15 -14.84 13.87
CA LEU A 18 -3.72 -14.07 12.77
C LEU A 18 -2.71 -13.01 12.28
N VAL A 19 -2.15 -12.22 13.19
CA VAL A 19 -1.16 -11.18 12.89
C VAL A 19 0.09 -11.78 12.25
N GLY A 20 0.62 -12.90 12.80
CA GLY A 20 1.77 -13.59 12.23
C GLY A 20 1.52 -14.12 10.82
N SER A 21 0.38 -14.77 10.58
CA SER A 21 0.00 -15.25 9.25
C SER A 21 -0.11 -14.11 8.26
N LEU A 22 -0.81 -13.03 8.61
CA LEU A 22 -0.97 -11.87 7.74
C LEU A 22 0.35 -11.11 7.54
N ALA A 23 1.21 -10.99 8.56
CA ALA A 23 2.52 -10.36 8.39
C ALA A 23 3.38 -11.10 7.37
N ILE A 24 3.43 -12.44 7.44
CA ILE A 24 4.16 -13.26 6.46
C ILE A 24 3.54 -13.12 5.07
N THR A 25 2.21 -13.27 4.94
CA THR A 25 1.55 -13.23 3.63
C THR A 25 1.63 -11.85 2.99
N GLN A 26 1.62 -10.76 3.77
CA GLN A 26 1.84 -9.41 3.25
C GLN A 26 3.28 -9.21 2.78
N THR A 27 4.28 -9.71 3.54
CA THR A 27 5.69 -9.62 3.14
C THR A 27 5.94 -10.36 1.83
N VAL A 28 5.47 -11.60 1.72
CA VAL A 28 5.62 -12.41 0.50
C VAL A 28 4.78 -11.84 -0.66
N GLY A 29 3.55 -11.44 -0.39
CA GLY A 29 2.65 -10.85 -1.39
C GLY A 29 3.24 -9.59 -2.03
N TYR A 30 3.66 -8.61 -1.23
CA TYR A 30 4.33 -7.42 -1.75
C TYR A 30 5.65 -7.75 -2.42
N GLY A 31 6.42 -8.69 -1.85
CA GLY A 31 7.69 -9.14 -2.40
C GLY A 31 7.56 -9.64 -3.83
N VAL A 32 6.63 -10.55 -4.05
CA VAL A 32 6.47 -11.23 -5.34
C VAL A 32 5.59 -10.46 -6.32
N LEU A 33 4.41 -9.96 -5.88
CA LEU A 33 3.45 -9.30 -6.77
C LEU A 33 3.83 -7.85 -7.12
N TYR A 34 4.75 -7.24 -6.37
CA TYR A 34 5.11 -5.84 -6.58
C TYR A 34 6.63 -5.61 -6.71
N TYR A 35 7.42 -5.99 -5.70
CA TYR A 35 8.85 -5.64 -5.69
C TYR A 35 9.72 -6.46 -6.63
N ALA A 36 9.39 -7.73 -6.91
CA ALA A 36 10.13 -8.55 -7.87
C ALA A 36 10.16 -7.93 -9.27
N PHE A 37 9.10 -7.20 -9.64
CA PHE A 37 9.02 -6.53 -10.94
C PHE A 37 10.19 -5.58 -11.20
N SER A 38 10.64 -4.83 -10.20
CA SER A 38 11.72 -3.85 -10.36
C SER A 38 13.06 -4.49 -10.79
N VAL A 39 13.30 -5.72 -10.36
CA VAL A 39 14.51 -6.49 -10.70
C VAL A 39 14.37 -7.16 -12.07
N ILE A 40 13.19 -7.70 -12.34
CA ILE A 40 12.91 -8.47 -13.56
C ILE A 40 12.71 -7.55 -14.78
N LEU A 41 12.37 -6.28 -14.58
CA LEU A 41 12.07 -5.29 -15.62
C LEU A 41 13.13 -5.26 -16.73
N GLY A 42 14.41 -5.17 -16.38
CA GLY A 42 15.51 -5.08 -17.35
C GLY A 42 15.67 -6.34 -18.20
N PRO A 43 15.98 -7.50 -17.58
CA PRO A 43 16.13 -8.77 -18.29
C PRO A 43 14.90 -9.14 -19.13
N MET A 44 13.69 -8.99 -18.57
CA MET A 44 12.44 -9.25 -19.26
C MET A 44 12.23 -8.34 -20.49
N SER A 45 12.49 -7.04 -20.34
CA SER A 45 12.31 -6.10 -21.45
C SER A 45 13.23 -6.42 -22.61
N THR A 46 14.47 -6.82 -22.30
CA THR A 46 15.46 -7.24 -23.30
C THR A 46 15.03 -8.51 -24.03
N ASP A 47 14.59 -9.53 -23.27
CA ASP A 47 14.16 -10.82 -23.81
C ASP A 47 12.90 -10.71 -24.68
N LEU A 48 11.94 -9.87 -24.26
CA LEU A 48 10.69 -9.63 -25.00
C LEU A 48 10.85 -8.62 -26.16
N GLY A 49 11.98 -7.93 -26.28
CA GLY A 49 12.18 -6.89 -27.29
C GLY A 49 11.26 -5.67 -27.10
N ILE A 50 10.85 -5.35 -25.86
CA ILE A 50 9.96 -4.23 -25.55
C ILE A 50 10.68 -3.13 -24.79
N SER A 51 10.15 -1.91 -24.85
CA SER A 51 10.68 -0.79 -24.07
C SER A 51 10.42 -0.96 -22.57
N HIS A 52 11.31 -0.42 -21.73
CA HIS A 52 11.06 -0.37 -20.27
C HIS A 52 9.75 0.34 -19.93
N THR A 53 9.35 1.35 -20.72
CA THR A 53 8.08 2.06 -20.55
C THR A 53 6.89 1.13 -20.81
N THR A 54 6.95 0.33 -21.88
CA THR A 54 5.90 -0.67 -22.19
C THR A 54 5.80 -1.70 -21.08
N ALA A 55 6.92 -2.21 -20.59
CA ALA A 55 6.95 -3.17 -19.49
C ALA A 55 6.41 -2.55 -18.19
N ALA A 56 6.82 -1.34 -17.83
CA ALA A 56 6.31 -0.63 -16.63
C ALA A 56 4.81 -0.35 -16.70
N GLY A 57 4.25 -0.16 -17.91
CA GLY A 57 2.81 -0.06 -18.13
C GLY A 57 2.03 -1.28 -17.66
N ALA A 58 2.62 -2.47 -17.70
CA ALA A 58 1.97 -3.67 -17.17
C ALA A 58 1.78 -3.57 -15.65
N LEU A 59 2.80 -3.14 -14.88
CA LEU A 59 2.66 -2.92 -13.44
C LEU A 59 1.61 -1.83 -13.14
N THR A 60 1.59 -0.75 -13.92
CA THR A 60 0.55 0.29 -13.83
C THR A 60 -0.83 -0.32 -14.02
N THR A 61 -1.00 -1.21 -15.00
CA THR A 61 -2.26 -1.93 -15.22
C THR A 61 -2.67 -2.75 -14.01
N ALA A 62 -1.75 -3.48 -13.37
CA ALA A 62 -2.05 -4.22 -12.15
C ALA A 62 -2.54 -3.30 -11.02
N VAL A 63 -1.90 -2.15 -10.81
CA VAL A 63 -2.31 -1.20 -9.77
C VAL A 63 -3.69 -0.59 -10.09
N LEU A 64 -3.97 -0.28 -11.35
CA LEU A 64 -5.29 0.21 -11.79
C LEU A 64 -6.38 -0.84 -11.56
N VAL A 65 -6.13 -2.09 -11.95
CA VAL A 65 -7.07 -3.21 -11.72
C VAL A 65 -7.33 -3.40 -10.22
N ALA A 66 -6.28 -3.35 -9.40
CA ALA A 66 -6.43 -3.44 -7.95
C ALA A 66 -7.28 -2.29 -7.40
N GLY A 67 -7.08 -1.06 -7.90
CA GLY A 67 -7.89 0.10 -7.53
C GLY A 67 -9.37 -0.07 -7.91
N LEU A 68 -9.66 -0.51 -9.12
CA LEU A 68 -11.03 -0.74 -9.61
C LEU A 68 -11.75 -1.84 -8.80
N LEU A 69 -11.01 -2.89 -8.40
CA LEU A 69 -11.56 -4.02 -7.65
C LEU A 69 -11.64 -3.78 -6.14
N SER A 70 -11.05 -2.71 -5.60
CA SER A 70 -11.02 -2.46 -4.15
C SER A 70 -12.41 -2.32 -3.54
N ILE A 71 -13.39 -1.73 -4.26
CA ILE A 71 -14.77 -1.58 -3.80
C ILE A 71 -15.51 -2.93 -3.76
N PRO A 72 -15.59 -3.74 -4.84
CA PRO A 72 -16.24 -5.04 -4.79
C PRO A 72 -15.57 -6.00 -3.81
N VAL A 73 -14.24 -5.96 -3.69
CA VAL A 73 -13.50 -6.74 -2.69
C VAL A 73 -13.88 -6.32 -1.26
N GLY A 74 -13.94 -5.03 -0.99
CA GLY A 74 -14.37 -4.51 0.32
C GLY A 74 -15.78 -4.97 0.70
N ARG A 75 -16.72 -4.92 -0.25
CA ARG A 75 -18.11 -5.42 -0.07
C ARG A 75 -18.14 -6.93 0.21
N TRP A 76 -17.32 -7.69 -0.50
CA TRP A 76 -17.21 -9.12 -0.27
C TRP A 76 -16.70 -9.43 1.15
N LEU A 77 -15.66 -8.71 1.59
CA LEU A 77 -15.07 -8.88 2.94
C LEU A 77 -16.09 -8.60 4.03
N ASP A 78 -16.88 -7.53 3.90
CA ASP A 78 -17.94 -7.20 4.85
C ASP A 78 -19.06 -8.24 4.86
N ALA A 79 -19.39 -8.83 3.71
CA ALA A 79 -20.49 -9.79 3.57
C ALA A 79 -20.09 -11.23 3.94
N ARG A 80 -18.90 -11.67 3.55
CA ARG A 80 -18.50 -13.09 3.59
C ARG A 80 -17.18 -13.35 4.32
N GLY A 81 -16.51 -12.28 4.80
CA GLY A 81 -15.19 -12.39 5.45
C GLY A 81 -14.05 -12.65 4.48
N GLY A 82 -12.83 -12.73 5.02
CA GLY A 82 -11.60 -12.77 4.22
C GLY A 82 -11.12 -14.15 3.82
N HIS A 83 -11.55 -15.23 4.48
CA HIS A 83 -10.99 -16.57 4.29
C HIS A 83 -11.00 -17.05 2.84
N ALA A 84 -12.18 -17.13 2.22
CA ALA A 84 -12.32 -17.63 0.84
C ALA A 84 -11.67 -16.66 -0.18
N LEU A 85 -11.88 -15.34 0.02
CA LEU A 85 -11.36 -14.32 -0.87
C LEU A 85 -9.83 -14.33 -0.91
N MET A 86 -9.16 -14.26 0.25
CA MET A 86 -7.71 -14.18 0.32
C MET A 86 -7.04 -15.50 -0.10
N THR A 87 -7.68 -16.66 0.20
CA THR A 87 -7.20 -17.95 -0.29
C THR A 87 -7.28 -18.02 -1.82
N ALA A 88 -8.42 -17.67 -2.41
CA ALA A 88 -8.58 -17.60 -3.87
C ALA A 88 -7.61 -16.59 -4.51
N GLY A 89 -7.45 -15.41 -3.89
CA GLY A 89 -6.51 -14.40 -4.35
C GLY A 89 -5.05 -14.89 -4.34
N SER A 90 -4.66 -15.70 -3.35
CA SER A 90 -3.33 -16.33 -3.32
C SER A 90 -3.15 -17.32 -4.47
N MET A 91 -4.17 -18.12 -4.79
CA MET A 91 -4.14 -19.04 -5.93
C MET A 91 -4.02 -18.27 -7.24
N VAL A 92 -4.87 -17.24 -7.44
CA VAL A 92 -4.84 -16.37 -8.62
C VAL A 92 -3.46 -15.71 -8.76
N GLY A 93 -2.89 -15.18 -7.67
CA GLY A 93 -1.58 -14.55 -7.68
C GLY A 93 -0.46 -15.50 -8.07
N SER A 94 -0.46 -16.72 -7.53
CA SER A 94 0.54 -17.74 -7.86
C SER A 94 0.45 -18.16 -9.32
N ILE A 95 -0.77 -18.38 -9.84
CA ILE A 95 -1.01 -18.70 -11.25
C ILE A 95 -0.61 -17.52 -12.14
N ALA A 96 -0.92 -16.28 -11.74
CA ALA A 96 -0.55 -15.08 -12.50
C ALA A 96 0.98 -14.92 -12.60
N VAL A 97 1.73 -15.18 -11.52
CA VAL A 97 3.20 -15.11 -11.53
C VAL A 97 3.80 -16.25 -12.35
N LEU A 98 3.21 -17.45 -12.31
CA LEU A 98 3.58 -18.54 -13.23
C LEU A 98 3.29 -18.17 -14.68
N GLY A 99 2.13 -17.57 -14.97
CA GLY A 99 1.81 -17.03 -16.29
C GLY A 99 2.80 -15.95 -16.73
N TRP A 100 3.20 -15.05 -15.82
CA TRP A 100 4.21 -14.04 -16.09
C TRP A 100 5.57 -14.66 -16.49
N SER A 101 5.95 -15.81 -15.91
CA SER A 101 7.19 -16.51 -16.31
C SER A 101 7.15 -17.06 -17.75
N GLN A 102 5.97 -17.18 -18.35
CA GLN A 102 5.78 -17.79 -19.68
C GLN A 102 5.45 -16.77 -20.79
N VAL A 103 5.42 -15.46 -20.49
CA VAL A 103 5.08 -14.45 -21.49
C VAL A 103 6.13 -14.31 -22.58
N HIS A 104 5.70 -14.10 -23.83
CA HIS A 104 6.56 -13.97 -25.01
C HIS A 104 6.37 -12.62 -25.72
N ASN A 105 5.39 -11.82 -25.32
CA ASN A 105 5.09 -10.52 -25.91
C ASN A 105 4.42 -9.58 -24.90
N ALA A 106 4.28 -8.31 -25.29
CA ALA A 106 3.65 -7.29 -24.44
C ALA A 106 2.20 -7.61 -24.08
N VAL A 107 1.40 -8.19 -24.99
CA VAL A 107 -0.01 -8.47 -24.75
C VAL A 107 -0.17 -9.51 -23.64
N GLU A 108 0.58 -10.61 -23.72
CA GLU A 108 0.60 -11.65 -22.70
C GLU A 108 1.06 -11.10 -21.35
N LEU A 109 2.07 -10.21 -21.35
CA LEU A 109 2.53 -9.51 -20.15
C LEU A 109 1.40 -8.69 -19.50
N TYR A 110 0.68 -7.90 -20.28
CA TYR A 110 -0.44 -7.11 -19.76
C TYR A 110 -1.57 -8.00 -19.24
N VAL A 111 -1.89 -9.10 -19.91
CA VAL A 111 -2.88 -10.09 -19.43
C VAL A 111 -2.44 -10.69 -18.09
N ALA A 112 -1.18 -11.13 -17.96
CA ALA A 112 -0.66 -11.62 -16.68
C ALA A 112 -0.78 -10.58 -15.57
N PHE A 113 -0.47 -9.32 -15.87
CA PHE A 113 -0.54 -8.23 -14.90
C PHE A 113 -1.98 -7.78 -14.56
N VAL A 114 -2.97 -8.00 -15.41
CA VAL A 114 -4.38 -7.89 -15.01
C VAL A 114 -4.67 -8.87 -13.87
N PHE A 115 -4.24 -10.14 -13.98
CA PHE A 115 -4.44 -11.13 -12.93
C PHE A 115 -3.58 -10.87 -11.68
N VAL A 116 -2.36 -10.32 -11.83
CA VAL A 116 -1.57 -9.81 -10.69
C VAL A 116 -2.34 -8.70 -9.95
N GLY A 117 -3.00 -7.82 -10.69
CA GLY A 117 -3.85 -6.76 -10.11
C GLY A 117 -5.08 -7.31 -9.38
N VAL A 118 -5.77 -8.30 -9.97
CA VAL A 118 -6.87 -9.03 -9.32
C VAL A 118 -6.40 -9.65 -8.00
N ALA A 119 -5.30 -10.39 -8.02
CA ALA A 119 -4.73 -11.00 -6.82
C ALA A 119 -4.34 -9.95 -5.78
N SER A 120 -3.68 -8.87 -6.21
CA SER A 120 -3.28 -7.77 -5.32
C SER A 120 -4.47 -7.15 -4.59
N ALA A 121 -5.59 -6.92 -5.28
CA ALA A 121 -6.83 -6.43 -4.67
C ALA A 121 -7.38 -7.39 -3.61
N MET A 122 -7.17 -8.71 -3.79
CA MET A 122 -7.74 -9.75 -2.92
C MET A 122 -6.87 -10.10 -1.71
N VAL A 123 -5.54 -9.83 -1.76
CA VAL A 123 -4.62 -10.34 -0.73
C VAL A 123 -3.75 -9.31 -0.04
N LEU A 124 -3.57 -8.08 -0.59
CA LEU A 124 -2.66 -7.09 -0.02
C LEU A 124 -3.29 -6.35 1.18
N TYR A 125 -2.80 -5.15 1.50
CA TYR A 125 -3.13 -4.47 2.76
C TYR A 125 -4.61 -4.25 3.01
N GLU A 126 -5.39 -3.83 2.01
CA GLU A 126 -6.79 -3.49 2.21
C GLU A 126 -7.60 -4.69 2.74
N PRO A 127 -7.58 -5.88 2.10
CA PRO A 127 -8.26 -7.05 2.66
C PRO A 127 -7.65 -7.55 3.97
N ALA A 128 -6.32 -7.51 4.12
CA ALA A 128 -5.68 -7.93 5.36
C ALA A 128 -6.13 -7.06 6.55
N PHE A 129 -6.23 -5.74 6.36
CA PHE A 129 -6.69 -4.82 7.39
C PHE A 129 -8.18 -5.01 7.71
N ALA A 130 -9.02 -5.24 6.70
CA ALA A 130 -10.44 -5.55 6.92
C ALA A 130 -10.62 -6.81 7.77
N VAL A 131 -9.83 -7.85 7.48
CA VAL A 131 -9.84 -9.09 8.28
C VAL A 131 -9.38 -8.84 9.72
N VAL A 132 -8.31 -8.08 9.93
CA VAL A 132 -7.82 -7.72 11.27
C VAL A 132 -8.90 -6.95 12.03
N VAL A 133 -9.52 -5.97 11.40
CA VAL A 133 -10.56 -5.14 12.01
C VAL A 133 -11.78 -5.95 12.42
N ALA A 134 -12.17 -6.91 11.59
CA ALA A 134 -13.31 -7.81 11.88
C ALA A 134 -12.99 -8.85 12.97
N ALA A 135 -11.74 -9.33 13.04
CA ALA A 135 -11.35 -10.47 13.86
C ALA A 135 -10.68 -10.11 15.20
N THR A 136 -10.39 -8.82 15.47
CA THR A 136 -9.66 -8.42 16.66
C THR A 136 -10.44 -7.42 17.52
N ASP A 137 -10.23 -7.50 18.84
CA ASP A 137 -10.79 -6.53 19.78
C ASP A 137 -10.23 -5.13 19.56
N PRO A 138 -11.01 -4.05 19.83
CA PRO A 138 -10.61 -2.68 19.61
C PRO A 138 -9.23 -2.30 20.17
N GLN A 139 -8.91 -2.80 21.36
CA GLN A 139 -7.63 -2.55 22.05
C GLN A 139 -6.41 -3.20 21.36
N TRP A 140 -6.60 -4.25 20.57
CA TRP A 140 -5.54 -4.95 19.86
C TRP A 140 -5.36 -4.52 18.41
N ARG A 141 -6.37 -3.89 17.80
CA ARG A 141 -6.37 -3.51 16.36
C ARG A 141 -5.16 -2.68 15.95
N ALA A 142 -4.87 -1.61 16.69
CA ALA A 142 -3.74 -0.74 16.36
C ALA A 142 -2.40 -1.48 16.40
N LYS A 143 -2.20 -2.33 17.42
CA LYS A 143 -0.99 -3.14 17.56
C LYS A 143 -0.89 -4.19 16.46
N ALA A 144 -2.00 -4.81 16.09
CA ALA A 144 -2.07 -5.81 15.01
C ALA A 144 -1.73 -5.19 13.65
N LEU A 145 -2.36 -4.07 13.31
CA LEU A 145 -2.10 -3.33 12.07
C LEU A 145 -0.64 -2.86 11.98
N LEU A 146 -0.10 -2.32 13.08
CA LEU A 146 1.31 -1.94 13.15
C LEU A 146 2.23 -3.14 12.95
N GLY A 147 2.00 -4.25 13.67
CA GLY A 147 2.82 -5.45 13.56
C GLY A 147 2.89 -5.99 12.13
N ILE A 148 1.74 -6.07 11.45
CA ILE A 148 1.68 -6.50 10.04
C ILE A 148 2.46 -5.54 9.15
N THR A 149 2.25 -4.23 9.29
CA THR A 149 2.88 -3.23 8.41
C THR A 149 4.37 -3.06 8.66
N LEU A 150 4.84 -3.26 9.90
CA LEU A 150 6.28 -3.25 10.19
C LEU A 150 6.99 -4.42 9.52
N VAL A 151 6.48 -5.64 9.69
CA VAL A 151 7.09 -6.85 9.08
C VAL A 151 7.01 -6.78 7.56
N ALA A 152 5.86 -6.43 6.99
CA ALA A 152 5.70 -6.25 5.56
C ALA A 152 6.53 -5.07 5.00
N GLY A 153 6.92 -4.13 5.84
CA GLY A 153 7.85 -3.05 5.47
C GLY A 153 9.22 -3.53 5.02
N PHE A 154 9.64 -4.72 5.44
CA PHE A 154 10.89 -5.36 5.00
C PHE A 154 10.76 -6.13 3.68
N ALA A 155 9.57 -6.19 3.06
CA ALA A 155 9.36 -6.94 1.83
C ALA A 155 10.34 -6.53 0.72
N SER A 156 10.55 -5.25 0.48
CA SER A 156 11.52 -4.77 -0.52
C SER A 156 12.96 -5.17 -0.16
N SER A 157 13.34 -5.03 1.11
CA SER A 157 14.70 -5.35 1.59
C SER A 157 15.02 -6.85 1.50
N ILE A 158 14.01 -7.70 1.53
CA ILE A 158 14.15 -9.16 1.40
C ILE A 158 14.06 -9.57 -0.07
N PHE A 159 12.99 -9.17 -0.77
CA PHE A 159 12.65 -9.71 -2.08
C PHE A 159 13.41 -9.08 -3.23
N ILE A 160 13.87 -7.82 -3.14
CA ILE A 160 14.70 -7.22 -4.19
C ILE A 160 16.05 -7.97 -4.30
N PRO A 161 16.85 -8.12 -3.22
CA PRO A 161 18.10 -8.88 -3.31
C PRO A 161 17.89 -10.37 -3.57
N LEU A 162 16.84 -10.99 -3.01
CA LEU A 162 16.49 -12.38 -3.28
C LEU A 162 16.19 -12.60 -4.77
N THR A 163 15.34 -11.77 -5.35
CA THR A 163 15.00 -11.83 -6.78
C THR A 163 16.23 -11.58 -7.64
N GLY A 164 17.10 -10.62 -7.27
CA GLY A 164 18.35 -10.35 -7.97
C GLY A 164 19.25 -11.60 -8.01
N GLN A 165 19.47 -12.22 -6.85
CA GLN A 165 20.30 -13.45 -6.78
C GLN A 165 19.70 -14.62 -7.56
N LEU A 166 18.37 -14.74 -7.61
CA LEU A 166 17.72 -15.78 -8.43
C LEU A 166 17.92 -15.49 -9.92
N VAL A 167 17.67 -14.26 -10.35
CA VAL A 167 17.85 -13.84 -11.75
C VAL A 167 19.30 -14.05 -12.21
N ASP A 168 20.28 -13.67 -11.38
CA ASP A 168 21.70 -13.84 -11.71
C ASP A 168 22.11 -15.31 -11.84
N ARG A 169 21.46 -16.25 -11.11
CA ARG A 169 21.84 -17.67 -11.09
C ARG A 169 21.09 -18.53 -12.09
N ILE A 170 19.81 -18.23 -12.33
CA ILE A 170 18.90 -19.13 -13.06
C ILE A 170 18.05 -18.43 -14.10
N ASP A 171 18.33 -17.13 -14.37
CA ASP A 171 17.55 -16.27 -15.27
C ASP A 171 16.16 -15.88 -14.70
N TRP A 172 15.52 -14.86 -15.32
CA TRP A 172 14.28 -14.25 -14.82
C TRP A 172 13.05 -15.17 -14.89
N ARG A 173 12.94 -16.04 -15.91
CA ARG A 173 11.81 -16.97 -16.06
C ARG A 173 11.78 -18.05 -14.99
N PRO A 174 12.83 -18.84 -14.75
CA PRO A 174 12.89 -19.78 -13.63
C PRO A 174 12.84 -19.09 -12.27
N ALA A 175 13.40 -17.88 -12.13
CA ALA A 175 13.29 -17.11 -10.90
C ALA A 175 11.83 -16.81 -10.55
N LEU A 176 11.00 -16.43 -11.52
CA LEU A 176 9.56 -16.24 -11.34
C LEU A 176 8.84 -17.54 -10.96
N VAL A 177 9.22 -18.69 -11.52
CA VAL A 177 8.64 -19.98 -11.12
C VAL A 177 8.94 -20.28 -9.65
N VAL A 178 10.17 -20.05 -9.19
CA VAL A 178 10.55 -20.21 -7.77
C VAL A 178 9.74 -19.26 -6.89
N LEU A 179 9.61 -18.00 -7.28
CA LEU A 179 8.83 -17.01 -6.55
C LEU A 179 7.34 -17.36 -6.51
N ALA A 180 6.76 -17.88 -7.60
CA ALA A 180 5.38 -18.33 -7.65
C ALA A 180 5.12 -19.53 -6.72
N ILE A 181 6.05 -20.49 -6.68
CA ILE A 181 5.98 -21.64 -5.76
C ILE A 181 6.09 -21.16 -4.32
N ALA A 182 7.01 -20.24 -4.00
CA ALA A 182 7.14 -19.66 -2.66
C ALA A 182 5.87 -18.89 -2.26
N LEU A 183 5.29 -18.10 -3.18
CA LEU A 183 4.02 -17.42 -2.97
C LEU A 183 2.91 -18.44 -2.65
N ALA A 184 2.75 -19.48 -3.47
CA ALA A 184 1.74 -20.51 -3.27
C ALA A 184 1.93 -21.26 -1.94
N ALA A 185 3.13 -21.75 -1.69
CA ALA A 185 3.45 -22.58 -0.52
C ALA A 185 3.28 -21.85 0.81
N LEU A 186 3.51 -20.53 0.83
CA LEU A 186 3.38 -19.73 2.04
C LEU A 186 1.99 -19.09 2.16
N THR A 187 1.48 -18.47 1.12
CA THR A 187 0.27 -17.65 1.27
C THR A 187 -1.02 -18.47 1.22
N ILE A 188 -1.11 -19.53 0.40
CA ILE A 188 -2.31 -20.36 0.31
C ILE A 188 -2.62 -21.03 1.65
N PRO A 189 -1.70 -21.80 2.28
CA PRO A 189 -2.01 -22.45 3.55
C PRO A 189 -2.22 -21.45 4.69
N LEU A 190 -1.45 -20.34 4.73
CA LEU A 190 -1.63 -19.33 5.77
C LEU A 190 -2.98 -18.62 5.67
N HIS A 191 -3.49 -18.35 4.47
CA HIS A 191 -4.84 -17.83 4.30
C HIS A 191 -5.90 -18.91 4.52
N ALA A 192 -5.73 -20.11 3.99
CA ALA A 192 -6.68 -21.19 4.11
C ALA A 192 -6.85 -21.71 5.55
N ILE A 193 -5.78 -21.74 6.35
CA ILE A 193 -5.80 -22.26 7.72
C ILE A 193 -5.88 -21.11 8.73
N GLY A 194 -5.08 -20.07 8.52
CA GLY A 194 -4.96 -18.94 9.46
C GLY A 194 -6.21 -18.08 9.56
N LEU A 195 -7.04 -18.03 8.49
CA LEU A 195 -8.26 -17.23 8.44
C LEU A 195 -9.56 -18.03 8.62
N ARG A 196 -9.51 -19.34 8.81
CA ARG A 196 -10.71 -20.22 8.89
C ARG A 196 -11.77 -19.79 9.89
N ARG A 197 -11.39 -19.07 10.95
CA ARG A 197 -12.28 -18.66 12.06
C ARG A 197 -12.60 -17.17 12.04
N THR A 198 -12.21 -16.44 10.99
CA THR A 198 -12.64 -15.06 10.82
C THR A 198 -14.02 -15.05 10.15
N ALA A 199 -15.06 -15.28 10.96
CA ALA A 199 -16.44 -15.25 10.50
C ALA A 199 -16.81 -13.82 10.05
N ALA A 200 -17.67 -13.72 9.03
CA ALA A 200 -18.34 -12.47 8.70
C ALA A 200 -19.13 -11.97 9.94
N ALA A 201 -19.12 -10.67 10.18
CA ALA A 201 -19.89 -10.10 11.28
C ALA A 201 -21.41 -10.38 11.07
N PRO A 202 -22.17 -10.73 12.12
CA PRO A 202 -23.53 -11.28 11.98
C PRO A 202 -24.63 -10.28 11.57
N HIS A 203 -24.32 -9.08 11.05
CA HIS A 203 -25.33 -8.04 10.77
C HIS A 203 -25.22 -7.46 9.35
N HIS A 204 -25.56 -8.27 8.35
CA HIS A 204 -25.47 -7.87 6.92
C HIS A 204 -26.30 -6.61 6.56
N GLU A 205 -27.49 -6.45 7.09
CA GLU A 205 -28.33 -5.29 6.79
C GLU A 205 -27.82 -3.97 7.40
N LEU A 206 -27.24 -4.02 8.59
CA LEU A 206 -26.60 -2.87 9.24
C LEU A 206 -25.34 -2.43 8.48
N HIS A 207 -24.60 -3.36 7.88
CA HIS A 207 -23.41 -3.07 7.08
C HIS A 207 -23.76 -2.28 5.81
N LEU A 208 -24.80 -2.69 5.08
CA LEU A 208 -25.23 -2.01 3.87
C LEU A 208 -25.74 -0.58 4.14
N ARG A 209 -26.57 -0.39 5.17
CA ARG A 209 -27.09 0.94 5.54
C ARG A 209 -25.97 1.91 5.95
N ARG A 210 -24.97 1.47 6.69
CA ARG A 210 -23.88 2.33 7.14
C ARG A 210 -22.89 2.65 6.03
N SER A 211 -22.59 1.70 5.13
CA SER A 211 -21.68 1.93 4.01
C SER A 211 -22.25 2.90 2.96
N THR A 212 -23.57 2.94 2.76
CA THR A 212 -24.22 3.88 1.82
C THR A 212 -24.24 5.32 2.32
N TRP A 213 -24.08 5.54 3.64
CA TRP A 213 -24.09 6.88 4.21
C TRP A 213 -22.71 7.56 4.19
N VAL A 214 -21.61 6.78 4.30
CA VAL A 214 -20.24 7.32 4.38
C VAL A 214 -19.85 8.21 3.20
N PRO A 215 -20.17 7.88 1.94
CA PRO A 215 -19.90 8.77 0.80
C PRO A 215 -20.67 10.12 0.84
N ARG A 216 -21.64 10.28 1.73
CA ARG A 216 -22.37 11.54 1.95
C ARG A 216 -21.72 12.41 3.05
N ASP A 217 -20.77 11.85 3.83
CA ASP A 217 -20.00 12.61 4.81
C ASP A 217 -18.91 13.44 4.10
N PRO A 218 -18.92 14.77 4.18
CA PRO A 218 -17.88 15.60 3.57
C PRO A 218 -16.48 15.28 4.08
N ALA A 219 -16.34 14.81 5.33
CA ALA A 219 -15.06 14.38 5.87
C ALA A 219 -14.48 13.17 5.15
N PHE A 220 -15.31 12.27 4.59
CA PHE A 220 -14.82 11.17 3.76
C PHE A 220 -14.10 11.67 2.52
N TRP A 221 -14.65 12.66 1.82
CA TRP A 221 -14.04 13.24 0.63
C TRP A 221 -12.78 14.04 0.92
N LEU A 222 -12.73 14.71 2.08
CA LEU A 222 -11.49 15.35 2.53
C LEU A 222 -10.40 14.33 2.84
N LEU A 223 -10.75 13.19 3.46
CA LEU A 223 -9.82 12.07 3.66
C LEU A 223 -9.38 11.48 2.31
N ALA A 224 -10.31 11.30 1.38
CA ALA A 224 -10.00 10.83 0.04
C ALA A 224 -9.03 11.78 -0.68
N ALA A 225 -9.32 13.08 -0.69
CA ALA A 225 -8.44 14.09 -1.27
C ALA A 225 -7.05 14.08 -0.60
N THR A 226 -6.99 14.02 0.73
CA THR A 226 -5.74 13.90 1.49
C THR A 226 -4.88 12.75 0.98
N PHE A 227 -5.42 11.54 0.98
CA PHE A 227 -4.63 10.35 0.64
C PHE A 227 -4.40 10.17 -0.86
N VAL A 228 -5.27 10.72 -1.71
CA VAL A 228 -5.04 10.81 -3.17
C VAL A 228 -3.87 11.74 -3.47
N LEU A 229 -3.87 12.97 -2.94
CA LEU A 229 -2.78 13.93 -3.12
C LEU A 229 -1.46 13.38 -2.60
N HIS A 230 -1.47 12.83 -1.37
CA HIS A 230 -0.29 12.23 -0.76
C HIS A 230 0.19 11.01 -1.55
N GLY A 231 -0.70 10.10 -1.94
CA GLY A 231 -0.35 8.91 -2.72
C GLY A 231 0.24 9.25 -4.08
N ALA A 232 -0.33 10.24 -4.79
CA ALA A 232 0.19 10.74 -6.04
C ALA A 232 1.59 11.37 -5.86
N ALA A 233 1.76 12.22 -4.84
CA ALA A 233 3.04 12.85 -4.50
C ALA A 233 4.15 11.82 -4.24
N LEU A 234 3.85 10.77 -3.45
CA LEU A 234 4.80 9.69 -3.19
C LEU A 234 5.16 8.91 -4.47
N ALA A 235 4.18 8.62 -5.33
CA ALA A 235 4.40 7.90 -6.57
C ALA A 235 5.26 8.71 -7.56
N VAL A 236 5.03 10.02 -7.66
CA VAL A 236 5.86 10.93 -8.47
C VAL A 236 7.30 10.95 -7.95
N ILE A 237 7.50 11.15 -6.65
CA ILE A 237 8.86 11.20 -6.07
C ILE A 237 9.57 9.86 -6.22
N ALA A 238 8.88 8.73 -6.01
CA ALA A 238 9.48 7.41 -6.17
C ALA A 238 10.09 7.18 -7.56
N VAL A 239 9.53 7.79 -8.61
CA VAL A 239 9.98 7.64 -9.99
C VAL A 239 10.95 8.75 -10.40
N HIS A 240 10.69 10.00 -10.04
CA HIS A 240 11.37 11.16 -10.59
C HIS A 240 12.50 11.71 -9.71
N LEU A 241 12.63 11.28 -8.46
CA LEU A 241 13.59 11.84 -7.50
C LEU A 241 15.04 11.69 -7.96
N VAL A 242 15.43 10.50 -8.43
CA VAL A 242 16.83 10.25 -8.87
C VAL A 242 17.20 11.20 -10.00
N GLN A 243 16.35 11.30 -11.02
CA GLN A 243 16.59 12.21 -12.14
C GLN A 243 16.65 13.67 -11.69
N TYR A 244 15.79 14.08 -10.77
CA TYR A 244 15.81 15.42 -10.22
C TYR A 244 17.11 15.73 -9.47
N LEU A 245 17.59 14.81 -8.61
CA LEU A 245 18.87 14.98 -7.90
C LEU A 245 20.06 15.07 -8.86
N ILE A 246 20.04 14.32 -9.97
CA ILE A 246 21.05 14.44 -11.02
C ILE A 246 21.01 15.85 -11.65
N THR A 247 19.82 16.43 -11.90
CA THR A 247 19.71 17.81 -12.42
C THR A 247 20.21 18.86 -11.43
N LEU A 248 20.24 18.56 -10.13
CA LEU A 248 20.84 19.42 -9.10
C LEU A 248 22.37 19.30 -9.01
N GLY A 249 22.99 18.41 -9.81
CA GLY A 249 24.45 18.22 -9.88
C GLY A 249 24.99 17.04 -9.08
N HIS A 250 24.14 16.18 -8.50
CA HIS A 250 24.61 14.99 -7.79
C HIS A 250 24.98 13.86 -8.77
N PRO A 251 26.07 13.11 -8.52
CA PRO A 251 26.39 11.90 -9.25
C PRO A 251 25.25 10.87 -9.17
N ALA A 252 25.02 10.10 -10.25
CA ALA A 252 23.92 9.13 -10.33
C ALA A 252 23.91 8.14 -9.17
N VAL A 253 25.09 7.65 -8.73
CA VAL A 253 25.22 6.74 -7.59
C VAL A 253 24.74 7.39 -6.28
N VAL A 254 25.11 8.65 -6.04
CA VAL A 254 24.68 9.43 -4.87
C VAL A 254 23.16 9.64 -4.92
N ALA A 255 22.63 10.06 -6.07
CA ALA A 255 21.20 10.27 -6.27
C ALA A 255 20.39 8.99 -6.02
N ALA A 256 20.84 7.84 -6.53
CA ALA A 256 20.20 6.55 -6.30
C ALA A 256 20.27 6.12 -4.81
N THR A 257 21.42 6.32 -4.16
CA THR A 257 21.59 6.02 -2.72
C THR A 257 20.64 6.85 -1.87
N LEU A 258 20.53 8.15 -2.15
CA LEU A 258 19.62 9.06 -1.45
C LEU A 258 18.15 8.65 -1.65
N ALA A 259 17.76 8.29 -2.88
CA ALA A 259 16.42 7.77 -3.14
C ALA A 259 16.14 6.46 -2.40
N GLY A 260 17.14 5.58 -2.29
CA GLY A 260 17.05 4.33 -1.54
C GLY A 260 16.77 4.52 -0.04
N LEU A 261 17.23 5.64 0.56
CA LEU A 261 16.95 5.96 1.96
C LEU A 261 15.44 6.11 2.26
N LEU A 262 14.61 6.47 1.27
CA LEU A 262 13.16 6.59 1.46
C LEU A 262 12.53 5.28 1.94
N GLY A 263 13.04 4.13 1.47
CA GLY A 263 12.57 2.82 1.93
C GLY A 263 12.85 2.59 3.43
N LEU A 264 14.06 2.87 3.89
CA LEU A 264 14.44 2.76 5.30
C LEU A 264 13.65 3.75 6.18
N LEU A 265 13.55 4.99 5.75
CA LEU A 265 12.83 6.05 6.43
C LEU A 265 11.33 5.77 6.52
N SER A 266 10.76 5.04 5.55
CA SER A 266 9.38 4.57 5.57
C SER A 266 9.08 3.68 6.79
N VAL A 267 10.00 2.80 7.18
CA VAL A 267 9.86 1.96 8.39
C VAL A 267 10.02 2.82 9.65
N THR A 268 11.06 3.65 9.69
CA THR A 268 11.32 4.58 10.81
C THR A 268 10.12 5.50 11.04
N GLY A 269 9.55 6.07 9.98
CA GLY A 269 8.38 6.94 10.06
C GLY A 269 7.14 6.27 10.67
N ARG A 270 6.91 4.99 10.37
CA ARG A 270 5.81 4.22 10.98
C ARG A 270 6.02 4.05 12.49
N VAL A 271 7.24 3.74 12.91
CA VAL A 271 7.57 3.59 14.33
C VAL A 271 7.41 4.93 15.06
N VAL A 272 8.01 6.01 14.53
CA VAL A 272 7.91 7.36 15.11
C VAL A 272 6.44 7.79 15.21
N THR A 273 5.67 7.66 14.13
CA THR A 273 4.24 8.00 14.11
C THR A 273 3.48 7.24 15.18
N THR A 274 3.69 5.94 15.29
CA THR A 274 2.97 5.10 16.27
C THR A 274 3.34 5.46 17.70
N LEU A 275 4.62 5.72 17.98
CA LEU A 275 5.04 6.15 19.32
C LEU A 275 4.47 7.52 19.69
N SER A 276 4.32 8.40 18.72
CA SER A 276 3.77 9.75 18.92
C SER A 276 2.26 9.76 19.23
N THR A 277 1.53 8.66 18.93
CA THR A 277 0.09 8.58 19.25
C THR A 277 -0.24 8.60 20.74
N ARG A 278 0.75 8.42 21.61
CA ARG A 278 0.61 8.61 23.07
C ARG A 278 0.45 10.07 23.47
N TRP A 279 0.84 11.03 22.62
CA TRP A 279 0.78 12.47 22.92
C TRP A 279 -0.27 13.21 22.09
N LEU A 280 -0.47 12.80 20.83
CA LEU A 280 -1.32 13.49 19.87
C LEU A 280 -2.21 12.49 19.11
N PRO A 281 -3.40 12.91 18.65
CA PRO A 281 -4.24 12.11 17.77
C PRO A 281 -3.51 11.75 16.48
N MET A 282 -3.75 10.53 15.96
CA MET A 282 -3.13 10.03 14.73
C MET A 282 -3.24 11.02 13.56
N ALA A 283 -4.44 11.56 13.34
CA ALA A 283 -4.68 12.51 12.25
C ALA A 283 -3.88 13.80 12.38
N THR A 284 -3.64 14.29 13.62
CA THR A 284 -2.77 15.47 13.87
C THR A 284 -1.33 15.16 13.50
N ILE A 285 -0.81 14.03 14.00
CA ILE A 285 0.59 13.62 13.73
C ILE A 285 0.81 13.51 12.22
N VAL A 286 -0.09 12.80 11.54
CA VAL A 286 0.01 12.60 10.09
C VAL A 286 -0.13 13.91 9.35
N GLY A 287 -1.09 14.78 9.72
CA GLY A 287 -1.25 16.10 9.13
C GLY A 287 0.04 16.94 9.22
N LEU A 288 0.70 16.94 10.40
CA LEU A 288 1.98 17.64 10.59
C LEU A 288 3.10 17.02 9.76
N ILE A 289 3.17 15.69 9.66
CA ILE A 289 4.15 14.99 8.81
C ILE A 289 3.95 15.39 7.33
N LEU A 290 2.71 15.41 6.84
CA LEU A 290 2.42 15.78 5.46
C LEU A 290 2.78 17.25 5.17
N VAL A 291 2.51 18.17 6.10
CA VAL A 291 2.95 19.57 5.98
C VAL A 291 4.48 19.64 5.98
N GLY A 292 5.16 18.88 6.85
CA GLY A 292 6.62 18.77 6.87
C GLY A 292 7.19 18.23 5.56
N GLN A 293 6.55 17.23 4.93
CA GLN A 293 6.90 16.75 3.60
C GLN A 293 6.77 17.86 2.54
N GLY A 294 5.70 18.64 2.61
CA GLY A 294 5.50 19.81 1.75
C GLY A 294 6.63 20.85 1.91
N ALA A 295 6.98 21.17 3.15
CA ALA A 295 8.10 22.08 3.45
C ALA A 295 9.43 21.53 2.94
N ALA A 296 9.72 20.25 3.16
CA ALA A 296 10.94 19.61 2.67
C ALA A 296 11.07 19.69 1.15
N MET A 297 9.98 19.39 0.43
CA MET A 297 10.00 19.46 -1.04
C MET A 297 10.03 20.91 -1.57
N SER A 298 9.50 21.88 -0.84
CA SER A 298 9.62 23.30 -1.17
C SER A 298 11.05 23.81 -1.02
N LEU A 299 11.80 23.30 -0.06
CA LEU A 299 13.19 23.68 0.21
C LEU A 299 14.18 22.96 -0.73
N LEU A 300 13.86 21.76 -1.18
CA LEU A 300 14.75 20.92 -2.00
C LEU A 300 15.30 21.64 -3.24
N PRO A 301 14.56 22.46 -4.02
CA PRO A 301 15.10 23.23 -5.14
C PRO A 301 16.15 24.29 -4.76
N VAL A 302 16.18 24.70 -3.50
CA VAL A 302 17.08 25.76 -2.99
C VAL A 302 18.33 25.16 -2.36
N VAL A 303 18.15 24.22 -1.43
CA VAL A 303 19.26 23.66 -0.65
C VAL A 303 19.74 22.30 -1.19
N GLY A 304 18.98 21.66 -2.06
CA GLY A 304 19.23 20.29 -2.52
C GLY A 304 20.48 20.13 -3.41
N ARG A 305 21.08 21.21 -3.93
CA ARG A 305 22.38 21.17 -4.59
C ARG A 305 23.52 20.81 -3.64
N TYR A 306 23.36 21.07 -2.35
CA TYR A 306 24.30 20.68 -1.32
C TYR A 306 23.86 19.31 -0.76
N LEU A 307 24.81 18.38 -0.61
CA LEU A 307 24.52 17.02 -0.16
C LEU A 307 23.78 16.98 1.18
N LEU A 308 24.20 17.77 2.16
CA LEU A 308 23.53 17.84 3.47
C LEU A 308 22.12 18.43 3.36
N GLY A 309 21.90 19.39 2.49
CA GLY A 309 20.57 19.95 2.21
C GLY A 309 19.65 18.93 1.57
N ALA A 310 20.13 18.14 0.60
CA ALA A 310 19.38 17.04 0.01
C ALA A 310 19.04 15.98 1.04
N ILE A 311 20.01 15.53 1.86
CA ILE A 311 19.79 14.56 2.93
C ILE A 311 18.73 15.07 3.91
N ALA A 312 18.81 16.30 4.40
CA ALA A 312 17.85 16.87 5.35
C ALA A 312 16.42 16.89 4.79
N CYS A 313 16.26 17.35 3.54
CA CYS A 313 14.95 17.34 2.87
C CYS A 313 14.42 15.91 2.68
N LEU A 314 15.27 14.97 2.26
CA LEU A 314 14.85 13.59 2.03
C LEU A 314 14.56 12.81 3.32
N VAL A 315 15.28 13.09 4.40
CA VAL A 315 14.96 12.52 5.72
C VAL A 315 13.59 12.99 6.18
N LEU A 316 13.31 14.28 6.11
CA LEU A 316 12.00 14.83 6.51
C LEU A 316 10.87 14.31 5.61
N PHE A 317 11.08 14.20 4.30
CA PHE A 317 10.11 13.63 3.36
C PHE A 317 9.92 12.14 3.59
N GLY A 318 11.00 11.40 3.78
CA GLY A 318 11.02 9.94 3.92
C GLY A 318 10.31 9.42 5.17
N LEU A 319 10.34 10.19 6.27
CA LEU A 319 9.57 9.85 7.48
C LEU A 319 8.06 9.74 7.21
N GLY A 320 7.52 10.48 6.25
CA GLY A 320 6.13 10.37 5.83
C GLY A 320 5.86 9.28 4.78
N PHE A 321 6.88 8.66 4.19
CA PHE A 321 6.73 7.77 3.04
C PHE A 321 5.89 6.52 3.33
N GLY A 322 5.98 5.95 4.55
CA GLY A 322 5.23 4.77 4.97
C GLY A 322 3.99 5.04 5.84
N VAL A 323 3.76 6.28 6.23
CA VAL A 323 2.79 6.63 7.28
C VAL A 323 1.34 6.34 6.87
N ALA A 324 0.98 6.55 5.61
CA ALA A 324 -0.37 6.31 5.11
C ALA A 324 -0.85 4.87 5.36
N SER A 325 0.04 3.88 5.30
CA SER A 325 -0.34 2.46 5.50
C SER A 325 -0.85 2.15 6.91
N ILE A 326 -0.42 2.89 7.93
CA ILE A 326 -0.90 2.75 9.31
C ILE A 326 -1.97 3.78 9.66
N ALA A 327 -1.88 4.97 9.09
CA ALA A 327 -2.77 6.09 9.40
C ALA A 327 -4.17 5.89 8.79
N THR A 328 -4.25 5.47 7.53
CA THR A 328 -5.53 5.29 6.84
C THR A 328 -6.46 4.35 7.61
N PRO A 329 -6.06 3.11 7.97
CA PRO A 329 -6.94 2.23 8.71
C PRO A 329 -7.28 2.77 10.11
N ALA A 330 -6.33 3.40 10.80
CA ALA A 330 -6.55 3.95 12.13
C ALA A 330 -7.56 5.11 12.12
N ILE A 331 -7.44 6.03 11.17
CA ILE A 331 -8.34 7.18 11.03
C ILE A 331 -9.73 6.73 10.60
N LEU A 332 -9.84 5.77 9.65
CA LEU A 332 -11.12 5.21 9.25
C LEU A 332 -11.84 4.53 10.42
N LEU A 333 -11.12 3.73 11.21
CA LEU A 333 -11.68 3.07 12.39
C LEU A 333 -12.14 4.06 13.46
N GLN A 334 -11.35 5.09 13.72
CA GLN A 334 -11.68 6.11 14.70
C GLN A 334 -12.95 6.88 14.28
N ARG A 335 -13.11 7.17 12.99
CA ARG A 335 -14.23 7.98 12.50
C ARG A 335 -15.48 7.19 12.19
N TYR A 336 -15.33 6.04 11.53
CA TYR A 336 -16.45 5.26 10.99
C TYR A 336 -16.71 3.95 11.73
N GLY A 337 -15.79 3.54 12.62
CA GLY A 337 -15.90 2.28 13.34
C GLY A 337 -15.59 1.07 12.48
N ALA A 338 -15.87 -0.13 13.03
CA ALA A 338 -15.53 -1.40 12.38
C ALA A 338 -16.63 -1.93 11.43
N THR A 339 -17.88 -1.44 11.57
CA THR A 339 -19.01 -1.90 10.77
C THR A 339 -18.90 -1.41 9.33
N GLY A 340 -18.89 -2.32 8.36
CA GLY A 340 -18.74 -1.98 6.94
C GLY A 340 -17.35 -1.45 6.58
N TYR A 341 -16.33 -1.76 7.39
CA TYR A 341 -14.98 -1.25 7.22
C TYR A 341 -14.38 -1.62 5.87
N GLY A 342 -14.60 -2.85 5.40
CA GLY A 342 -14.08 -3.31 4.11
C GLY A 342 -14.57 -2.47 2.94
N THR A 343 -15.88 -2.20 2.88
CA THR A 343 -16.48 -1.34 1.85
C THR A 343 -15.96 0.10 1.94
N ILE A 344 -15.86 0.67 3.15
CA ILE A 344 -15.38 2.04 3.36
C ILE A 344 -13.91 2.15 2.96
N ALA A 345 -13.07 1.22 3.40
CA ALA A 345 -11.64 1.18 3.06
C ALA A 345 -11.42 0.98 1.56
N GLY A 346 -12.16 0.05 0.93
CA GLY A 346 -12.10 -0.17 -0.51
C GLY A 346 -12.55 1.04 -1.33
N THR A 347 -13.60 1.76 -0.89
CA THR A 347 -14.06 3.00 -1.55
C THR A 347 -13.01 4.11 -1.44
N LEU A 348 -12.29 4.19 -0.33
CA LEU A 348 -11.19 5.13 -0.15
C LEU A 348 -9.95 4.71 -0.97
N ALA A 349 -9.63 3.42 -1.01
CA ALA A 349 -8.45 2.89 -1.70
C ALA A 349 -8.53 3.06 -3.22
N ALA A 350 -9.72 2.95 -3.82
CA ALA A 350 -9.92 3.05 -5.27
C ALA A 350 -9.27 4.32 -5.88
N PRO A 351 -9.66 5.54 -5.50
CA PRO A 351 -9.07 6.76 -6.07
C PRO A 351 -7.57 6.91 -5.72
N ILE A 352 -7.14 6.42 -4.55
CA ILE A 352 -5.73 6.47 -4.14
C ILE A 352 -4.86 5.61 -5.06
N LEU A 353 -5.29 4.38 -5.35
CA LEU A 353 -4.54 3.46 -6.22
C LEU A 353 -4.51 3.95 -7.66
N ILE A 354 -5.63 4.47 -8.17
CA ILE A 354 -5.71 5.08 -9.50
C ILE A 354 -4.73 6.26 -9.59
N ALA A 355 -4.72 7.15 -8.59
CA ALA A 355 -3.81 8.28 -8.56
C ALA A 355 -2.34 7.83 -8.50
N LYS A 356 -2.01 6.85 -7.67
CA LYS A 356 -0.65 6.27 -7.61
C LYS A 356 -0.20 5.65 -8.94
N ALA A 357 -1.11 5.01 -9.66
CA ALA A 357 -0.81 4.38 -10.94
C ALA A 357 -0.55 5.42 -12.05
N THR A 358 -1.32 6.52 -12.07
CA THR A 358 -1.28 7.52 -13.15
C THR A 358 -0.36 8.70 -12.88
N ALA A 359 -0.10 9.04 -11.60
CA ALA A 359 0.68 10.21 -11.22
C ALA A 359 2.12 10.23 -11.76
N PRO A 360 2.88 9.11 -11.84
CA PRO A 360 4.21 9.13 -12.44
C PRO A 360 4.20 9.56 -13.91
N LEU A 361 3.23 9.11 -14.69
CA LEU A 361 3.08 9.52 -16.09
C LEU A 361 2.72 11.01 -16.18
N GLY A 362 1.76 11.47 -15.39
CA GLY A 362 1.45 12.90 -15.29
C GLY A 362 2.66 13.72 -14.87
N GLY A 363 3.46 13.21 -13.94
CA GLY A 363 4.72 13.81 -13.49
C GLY A 363 5.75 13.91 -14.61
N ALA A 364 5.89 12.87 -15.45
CA ALA A 364 6.77 12.89 -16.60
C ALA A 364 6.38 13.98 -17.63
N LEU A 365 5.07 14.08 -17.94
CA LEU A 365 4.55 15.12 -18.83
C LEU A 365 4.77 16.53 -18.28
N LEU A 366 4.52 16.73 -16.98
CA LEU A 366 4.76 18.00 -16.31
C LEU A 366 6.25 18.36 -16.27
N ALA A 367 7.12 17.37 -15.98
CA ALA A 367 8.57 17.59 -15.99
C ALA A 367 9.10 17.96 -17.38
N ALA A 368 8.55 17.32 -18.44
CA ALA A 368 8.91 17.65 -19.82
C ALA A 368 8.43 19.05 -20.24
N ALA A 369 7.23 19.47 -19.81
CA ALA A 369 6.66 20.76 -20.18
C ALA A 369 7.17 21.93 -19.33
N LEU A 370 7.34 21.73 -18.01
CA LEU A 370 7.58 22.80 -17.03
C LEU A 370 8.88 22.64 -16.24
N GLY A 371 9.61 21.54 -16.47
CA GLY A 371 10.84 21.20 -15.77
C GLY A 371 10.63 20.53 -14.39
N TYR A 372 11.66 19.82 -13.93
CA TYR A 372 11.65 19.08 -12.66
C TYR A 372 11.47 19.96 -11.42
N ARG A 373 11.98 21.21 -11.45
CA ARG A 373 11.78 22.14 -10.33
C ARG A 373 10.31 22.41 -10.08
N THR A 374 9.54 22.67 -11.12
CA THR A 374 8.09 22.90 -11.03
C THR A 374 7.37 21.65 -10.55
N LEU A 375 7.74 20.46 -11.06
CA LEU A 375 7.20 19.19 -10.62
C LEU A 375 7.35 18.99 -9.10
N VAL A 376 8.56 19.24 -8.57
CA VAL A 376 8.84 19.09 -7.13
C VAL A 376 8.07 20.11 -6.29
N LEU A 377 7.89 21.34 -6.78
CA LEU A 377 7.06 22.34 -6.10
C LEU A 377 5.56 21.98 -6.12
N LEU A 378 5.07 21.35 -7.19
CA LEU A 378 3.70 20.82 -7.23
C LEU A 378 3.52 19.66 -6.23
N VAL A 379 4.51 18.77 -6.10
CA VAL A 379 4.53 17.73 -5.06
C VAL A 379 4.53 18.36 -3.68
N ALA A 380 5.31 19.42 -3.46
CA ALA A 380 5.34 20.15 -2.20
C ALA A 380 3.95 20.71 -1.84
N ALA A 381 3.30 21.38 -2.80
CA ALA A 381 1.96 21.92 -2.64
C ALA A 381 0.92 20.82 -2.36
N ALA A 382 1.01 19.68 -3.07
CA ALA A 382 0.13 18.54 -2.86
C ALA A 382 0.27 17.95 -1.45
N CYS A 383 1.50 17.77 -0.95
CA CYS A 383 1.75 17.29 0.41
C CYS A 383 1.25 18.30 1.47
N ALA A 384 1.55 19.58 1.31
CA ALA A 384 1.10 20.62 2.23
C ALA A 384 -0.44 20.70 2.29
N LEU A 385 -1.09 20.70 1.12
CA LEU A 385 -2.55 20.70 1.02
C LEU A 385 -3.15 19.44 1.66
N ALA A 386 -2.59 18.26 1.38
CA ALA A 386 -3.01 17.00 2.00
C ALA A 386 -2.95 17.08 3.54
N GLY A 387 -1.86 17.64 4.09
CA GLY A 387 -1.73 17.84 5.54
C GLY A 387 -2.77 18.78 6.10
N LEU A 388 -3.01 19.92 5.44
CA LEU A 388 -4.02 20.89 5.85
C LEU A 388 -5.45 20.34 5.80
N LEU A 389 -5.77 19.58 4.74
CA LEU A 389 -7.06 18.88 4.61
C LEU A 389 -7.26 17.89 5.76
N LEU A 390 -6.23 17.11 6.10
CA LEU A 390 -6.31 16.14 7.19
C LEU A 390 -6.51 16.82 8.55
N LEU A 391 -5.85 17.97 8.80
CA LEU A 391 -6.05 18.76 9.99
C LEU A 391 -7.46 19.38 10.03
N ALA A 392 -8.00 19.79 8.88
CA ALA A 392 -9.36 20.30 8.77
C ALA A 392 -10.43 19.23 9.07
N VAL A 393 -10.20 17.97 8.65
CA VAL A 393 -11.12 16.85 8.96
C VAL A 393 -11.37 16.70 10.45
N GLN A 394 -10.40 17.01 11.30
CA GLN A 394 -10.53 16.88 12.76
C GLN A 394 -11.51 17.90 13.35
N ARG A 395 -11.77 19.01 12.65
CA ARG A 395 -12.75 20.03 13.08
C ARG A 395 -14.18 19.64 12.74
N ILE A 396 -14.38 18.64 11.88
CA ILE A 396 -15.70 18.16 11.50
C ILE A 396 -16.17 17.16 12.57
N PRO A 397 -17.32 17.40 13.22
CA PRO A 397 -17.82 16.50 14.26
C PRO A 397 -17.99 15.06 13.73
N VAL A 398 -17.65 14.08 14.56
CA VAL A 398 -17.97 12.67 14.27
C VAL A 398 -19.46 12.49 14.52
N ILE A 399 -20.23 12.24 13.48
CA ILE A 399 -21.65 11.97 13.61
C ILE A 399 -21.78 10.55 14.20
N ARG A 400 -21.87 10.49 15.53
CA ARG A 400 -22.21 9.26 16.25
C ARG A 400 -23.71 9.00 16.06
N ARG A 401 -24.09 8.07 15.21
CA ARG A 401 -25.43 7.50 15.15
C ARG A 401 -25.41 6.04 15.55
#